data_b56f27807a4ce71237d414127c7af29b
#
_entry.id   b56f27807a4ce71237d414127c7af29b
#
_cell.length_a   1.000
_cell.length_b   1.000
_cell.length_c   1.000
_cell.angle_alpha   90.00
_cell.angle_beta   90.00
_cell.angle_gamma   90.00
#
_symmetry.space_group_name_H-M   'P 1'
#
loop_
_entity.id
_entity.type
_entity.pdbx_description
1 polymer ?
#
loop_
_entity_poly.entity_id
_entity_poly.type
_entity_poly.pdbx_seq_one_letter_code
_entity_poly.pdbx_strand_id
1 'polypeptide(L)'
;VMKMAEATTTGGVALPYNLEAEQSVLGCILLNSGCMEEVLMHLKAESFYLPQHRAIFGAMLSMYTSSQANIDPVLIADVLAKEGHYDVAGGREYLVQLANSVPSTANVASYAKIVKEQFYLRTLIQTAREIMDDAASGEGDASSILDAAEQKIYDIRQGKDTGGPTKVSEVIVN
;
A
#
# COMPACT_ATOMS: atom_id res chain seq x y z
N VAL A 1 -9.79 18.52 14.42
CA VAL A 1 -10.24 18.60 13.03
C VAL A 1 -9.21 17.86 12.19
N MET A 2 -9.54 16.63 11.80
CA MET A 2 -8.70 15.89 10.88
C MET A 2 -8.66 16.65 9.55
N LYS A 3 -7.46 17.10 9.16
CA LYS A 3 -7.23 17.58 7.81
C LYS A 3 -7.46 16.39 6.88
N MET A 4 -8.53 16.41 6.10
CA MET A 4 -8.68 15.44 5.01
C MET A 4 -7.47 15.56 4.09
N ALA A 5 -6.77 14.44 3.90
CA ALA A 5 -5.68 14.40 2.93
C ALA A 5 -6.24 14.82 1.57
N GLU A 6 -5.71 15.89 1.02
CA GLU A 6 -6.10 16.32 -0.33
C GLU A 6 -5.76 15.19 -1.29
N ALA A 7 -6.75 14.78 -2.07
CA ALA A 7 -6.56 13.74 -3.07
C ALA A 7 -5.45 14.17 -4.05
N THR A 8 -4.38 13.39 -4.12
CA THR A 8 -3.30 13.65 -5.07
C THR A 8 -3.84 13.42 -6.48
N THR A 9 -3.70 14.42 -7.33
CA THR A 9 -4.08 14.30 -8.73
C THR A 9 -2.87 13.97 -9.59
N THR A 10 -3.03 13.05 -10.52
CA THR A 10 -2.02 12.72 -11.52
C THR A 10 -2.58 13.09 -12.90
N GLY A 11 -2.00 14.11 -13.56
CA GLY A 11 -2.47 14.58 -14.87
C GLY A 11 -3.91 15.06 -14.89
N GLY A 12 -4.41 15.66 -13.79
CA GLY A 12 -5.79 16.11 -13.65
C GLY A 12 -6.76 15.01 -13.21
N VAL A 13 -6.31 13.79 -12.99
CA VAL A 13 -7.14 12.67 -12.53
C VAL A 13 -6.89 12.44 -11.03
N ALA A 14 -7.97 12.42 -10.24
CA ALA A 14 -7.90 12.07 -8.82
C ALA A 14 -7.58 10.57 -8.68
N LEU A 15 -6.60 10.24 -7.83
CA LEU A 15 -6.24 8.84 -7.58
C LEU A 15 -7.25 8.19 -6.63
N PRO A 16 -7.79 7.01 -6.98
CA PRO A 16 -8.75 6.31 -6.13
C PRO A 16 -8.11 5.74 -4.88
N TYR A 17 -8.80 5.85 -3.75
CA TYR A 17 -8.46 5.19 -2.50
C TYR A 17 -9.72 5.03 -1.64
N ASN A 18 -9.67 4.14 -0.66
CA ASN A 18 -10.76 3.95 0.30
C ASN A 18 -10.20 4.11 1.71
N LEU A 19 -10.42 5.28 2.29
CA LEU A 19 -9.91 5.65 3.63
C LEU A 19 -10.41 4.68 4.69
N GLU A 20 -11.71 4.39 4.70
CA GLU A 20 -12.34 3.52 5.69
C GLU A 20 -11.77 2.08 5.63
N ALA A 21 -11.56 1.55 4.43
CA ALA A 21 -10.97 0.22 4.26
C ALA A 21 -9.51 0.19 4.75
N GLU A 22 -8.71 1.20 4.44
CA GLU A 22 -7.34 1.30 4.94
C GLU A 22 -7.31 1.35 6.47
N GLN A 23 -8.14 2.20 7.08
CA GLN A 23 -8.26 2.31 8.53
C GLN A 23 -8.72 0.98 9.17
N SER A 24 -9.66 0.30 8.52
CA SER A 24 -10.20 -0.96 9.03
C SER A 24 -9.17 -2.09 9.01
N VAL A 25 -8.36 -2.18 7.96
CA VAL A 25 -7.25 -3.16 7.91
C VAL A 25 -6.29 -2.94 9.07
N LEU A 26 -5.82 -1.71 9.25
CA LEU A 26 -4.88 -1.37 10.32
C LEU A 26 -5.49 -1.57 11.70
N GLY A 27 -6.75 -1.20 11.87
CA GLY A 27 -7.50 -1.42 13.11
C GLY A 27 -7.64 -2.89 13.47
N CYS A 28 -7.94 -3.75 12.50
CA CYS A 28 -7.99 -5.20 12.69
C CYS A 28 -6.66 -5.77 13.18
N ILE A 29 -5.54 -5.33 12.61
CA ILE A 29 -4.20 -5.79 13.02
C ILE A 29 -3.90 -5.36 14.46
N LEU A 30 -4.27 -4.13 14.83
CA LEU A 30 -4.09 -3.62 16.18
C LEU A 30 -4.94 -4.37 17.23
N LEU A 31 -6.13 -4.83 16.84
CA LEU A 31 -6.99 -5.64 17.70
C LEU A 31 -6.49 -7.07 17.81
N ASN A 32 -5.97 -7.62 16.73
CA ASN A 32 -5.49 -9.01 16.68
C ASN A 32 -4.32 -9.12 15.71
N SER A 33 -3.12 -9.25 16.24
CA SER A 33 -1.89 -9.40 15.46
C SER A 33 -1.91 -10.57 14.47
N GLY A 34 -2.73 -11.59 14.75
CA GLY A 34 -2.92 -12.73 13.85
C GLY A 34 -3.50 -12.34 12.49
N CYS A 35 -4.16 -11.18 12.38
CA CYS A 35 -4.64 -10.66 11.10
C CYS A 35 -3.51 -10.35 10.11
N MET A 36 -2.27 -10.15 10.58
CA MET A 36 -1.13 -9.88 9.69
C MET A 36 -0.94 -10.98 8.65
N GLU A 37 -1.11 -12.24 9.02
CA GLU A 37 -0.96 -13.36 8.09
C GLU A 37 -1.92 -13.24 6.90
N GLU A 38 -3.19 -12.98 7.17
CA GLU A 38 -4.20 -12.78 6.13
C GLU A 38 -3.94 -11.52 5.30
N VAL A 39 -3.60 -10.42 5.96
CA VAL A 39 -3.34 -9.13 5.29
C VAL A 39 -2.15 -9.24 4.35
N LEU A 40 -1.07 -9.92 4.75
CA LEU A 40 0.14 -10.09 3.93
C LEU A 40 -0.10 -10.92 2.67
N MET A 41 -1.17 -11.71 2.61
CA MET A 41 -1.59 -12.40 1.38
C MET A 41 -2.09 -11.42 0.32
N HIS A 42 -2.49 -10.21 0.70
CA HIS A 42 -3.12 -9.23 -0.19
C HIS A 42 -2.34 -7.93 -0.33
N LEU A 43 -1.68 -7.47 0.73
CA LEU A 43 -1.16 -6.11 0.85
C LEU A 43 0.32 -6.06 1.21
N LYS A 44 0.95 -5.00 0.76
CA LYS A 44 2.28 -4.53 1.17
C LYS A 44 2.17 -3.05 1.57
N ALA A 45 3.23 -2.45 2.09
CA ALA A 45 3.19 -1.06 2.55
C ALA A 45 2.73 -0.09 1.44
N GLU A 46 3.20 -0.29 0.21
CA GLU A 46 2.85 0.54 -0.94
C GLU A 46 1.39 0.43 -1.36
N SER A 47 0.68 -0.61 -0.90
CA SER A 47 -0.74 -0.80 -1.21
C SER A 47 -1.64 0.27 -0.57
N PHE A 48 -1.17 0.90 0.52
CA PHE A 48 -1.88 1.99 1.18
C PHE A 48 -1.64 3.32 0.47
N TYR A 49 -2.70 4.12 0.36
CA TYR A 49 -2.61 5.42 -0.29
C TYR A 49 -2.01 6.48 0.62
N LEU A 50 -2.46 6.55 1.89
CA LEU A 50 -2.01 7.57 2.81
C LEU A 50 -0.59 7.27 3.32
N PRO A 51 0.32 8.28 3.28
CA PRO A 51 1.68 8.11 3.82
C PRO A 51 1.69 7.65 5.28
N GLN A 52 0.75 8.16 6.10
CA GLN A 52 0.61 7.73 7.49
C GLN A 52 0.28 6.24 7.61
N HIS A 53 -0.57 5.71 6.74
CA HIS A 53 -0.93 4.28 6.74
C HIS A 53 0.23 3.41 6.26
N ARG A 54 0.99 3.88 5.27
CA ARG A 54 2.21 3.19 4.82
C ARG A 54 3.24 3.09 5.94
N ALA A 55 3.44 4.17 6.69
CA ALA A 55 4.37 4.18 7.82
C ALA A 55 3.90 3.22 8.93
N ILE A 56 2.62 3.24 9.29
CA ILE A 56 2.05 2.36 10.31
C ILE A 56 2.18 0.89 9.89
N PHE A 57 1.79 0.56 8.66
CA PHE A 57 1.88 -0.82 8.17
C PHE A 57 3.33 -1.28 8.06
N GLY A 58 4.25 -0.41 7.67
CA GLY A 58 5.69 -0.69 7.66
C GLY A 58 6.22 -1.05 9.04
N ALA A 59 5.79 -0.33 10.09
CA ALA A 59 6.14 -0.63 11.47
C ALA A 59 5.53 -1.97 11.93
N MET A 60 4.29 -2.25 11.57
CA MET A 60 3.65 -3.54 11.84
C MET A 60 4.41 -4.71 11.20
N LEU A 61 4.80 -4.54 9.95
CA LEU A 61 5.57 -5.55 9.22
C LEU A 61 6.94 -5.79 9.85
N SER A 62 7.61 -4.71 10.25
CA SER A 62 8.89 -4.76 10.96
C SER A 62 8.79 -5.57 12.26
N MET A 63 7.74 -5.36 13.03
CA MET A 63 7.47 -6.12 14.25
C MET A 63 7.12 -7.58 13.97
N TYR A 64 6.32 -7.82 12.97
CA TYR A 64 5.91 -9.17 12.57
C TYR A 64 7.12 -10.02 12.12
N THR A 65 8.01 -9.45 11.32
CA THR A 65 9.20 -10.14 10.81
C THR A 65 10.26 -10.35 11.88
N SER A 66 10.32 -9.51 12.91
CA SER A 66 11.25 -9.67 14.05
C SER A 66 10.73 -10.59 15.16
N SER A 67 9.66 -11.33 14.90
CA SER A 67 9.04 -12.29 15.84
C SER A 67 8.51 -11.67 17.14
N GLN A 68 8.19 -10.39 17.12
CA GLN A 68 7.50 -9.75 18.23
C GLN A 68 6.00 -10.07 18.16
N ALA A 69 5.54 -10.86 19.11
CA ALA A 69 4.24 -11.52 19.02
C ALA A 69 3.03 -10.57 19.10
N ASN A 70 3.18 -9.39 19.70
CA ASN A 70 2.07 -8.47 19.94
C ASN A 70 2.26 -7.15 19.22
N ILE A 71 1.38 -6.88 18.26
CA ILE A 71 1.32 -5.60 17.56
C ILE A 71 0.21 -4.79 18.24
N ASP A 72 0.57 -3.93 19.17
CA ASP A 72 -0.36 -3.05 19.87
C ASP A 72 0.01 -1.57 19.67
N PRO A 73 -0.92 -0.63 19.98
CA PRO A 73 -0.67 0.79 19.75
C PRO A 73 0.57 1.34 20.46
N VAL A 74 0.91 0.83 21.65
CA VAL A 74 2.06 1.31 22.42
C VAL A 74 3.38 0.90 21.75
N LEU A 75 3.48 -0.37 21.38
CA LEU A 75 4.69 -0.92 20.74
C LEU A 75 4.88 -0.35 19.34
N ILE A 76 3.81 -0.19 18.56
CA ILE A 76 3.88 0.44 17.25
C ILE A 76 4.32 1.90 17.36
N ALA A 77 3.81 2.65 18.34
CA ALA A 77 4.24 4.03 18.57
C ALA A 77 5.75 4.12 18.86
N ASP A 78 6.28 3.19 19.64
CA ASP A 78 7.73 3.12 19.93
C ASP A 78 8.55 2.83 18.65
N VAL A 79 8.13 1.88 17.85
CA VAL A 79 8.79 1.55 16.57
C VAL A 79 8.74 2.74 15.62
N LEU A 80 7.59 3.40 15.49
CA LEU A 80 7.45 4.60 14.65
C LEU A 80 8.36 5.74 15.11
N ALA A 81 8.50 5.93 16.41
CA ALA A 81 9.39 6.93 16.98
C ALA A 81 10.85 6.62 16.64
N LYS A 82 11.28 5.36 16.77
CA LYS A 82 12.64 4.92 16.44
C LYS A 82 12.94 5.03 14.95
N GLU A 83 11.95 4.83 14.10
CA GLU A 83 12.08 4.97 12.65
C GLU A 83 11.93 6.42 12.16
N GLY A 84 11.63 7.36 13.04
CA GLY A 84 11.44 8.77 12.68
C GLY A 84 10.09 9.08 12.03
N HIS A 85 9.09 8.19 12.15
CA HIS A 85 7.79 8.30 11.49
C HIS A 85 6.62 8.59 12.45
N TYR A 86 6.89 8.86 13.71
CA TYR A 86 5.86 9.04 14.73
C TYR A 86 4.85 10.13 14.36
N ASP A 87 5.36 11.31 13.98
CA ASP A 87 4.49 12.46 13.64
C ASP A 87 3.71 12.23 12.33
N VAL A 88 4.36 11.67 11.32
CA VAL A 88 3.71 11.33 10.03
C VAL A 88 2.58 10.35 10.24
N ALA A 89 2.75 9.38 11.13
CA ALA A 89 1.74 8.38 11.44
C ALA A 89 0.55 8.94 12.25
N GLY A 90 0.64 10.16 12.75
CA GLY A 90 -0.42 10.77 13.57
C GLY A 90 -0.31 10.50 15.06
N GLY A 91 0.82 9.96 15.51
CA GLY A 91 1.09 9.69 16.92
C GLY A 91 0.24 8.58 17.51
N ARG A 92 0.36 8.43 18.83
CA ARG A 92 -0.36 7.39 19.57
C ARG A 92 -1.89 7.52 19.50
N GLU A 93 -2.39 8.75 19.48
CA GLU A 93 -3.84 9.02 19.46
C GLU A 93 -4.48 8.42 18.21
N TYR A 94 -3.84 8.56 17.06
CA TYR A 94 -4.34 7.99 15.82
C TYR A 94 -4.34 6.45 15.85
N LEU A 95 -3.31 5.84 16.40
CA LEU A 95 -3.24 4.38 16.55
C LEU A 95 -4.38 3.84 17.44
N VAL A 96 -4.67 4.52 18.54
CA VAL A 96 -5.79 4.17 19.42
C VAL A 96 -7.12 4.34 18.68
N GLN A 97 -7.25 5.42 17.90
CA GLN A 97 -8.43 5.65 17.07
C GLN A 97 -8.64 4.52 16.07
N LEU A 98 -7.59 4.07 15.41
CA LEU A 98 -7.65 2.94 14.46
C LEU A 98 -8.11 1.65 15.17
N ALA A 99 -7.54 1.34 16.32
CA ALA A 99 -7.91 0.15 17.08
C ALA A 99 -9.39 0.17 17.51
N ASN A 100 -9.93 1.35 17.78
CA ASN A 100 -11.32 1.53 18.19
C ASN A 100 -12.30 1.68 17.02
N SER A 101 -11.81 1.75 15.79
CA SER A 101 -12.63 2.02 14.60
C SER A 101 -13.36 0.78 14.07
N VAL A 102 -12.92 -0.41 14.43
CA VAL A 102 -13.52 -1.67 13.94
C VAL A 102 -14.16 -2.44 15.08
N PRO A 103 -15.39 -2.94 14.89
CA PRO A 103 -16.08 -3.72 15.92
C PRO A 103 -15.58 -5.16 16.00
N SER A 104 -14.94 -5.67 14.96
CA SER A 104 -14.53 -7.06 14.83
C SER A 104 -13.46 -7.21 13.77
N THR A 105 -12.63 -8.25 13.91
CA THR A 105 -11.60 -8.61 12.92
C THR A 105 -12.10 -9.60 11.86
N ALA A 106 -13.37 -10.00 11.92
CA ALA A 106 -13.93 -11.05 11.06
C ALA A 106 -13.88 -10.72 9.56
N ASN A 107 -13.90 -9.43 9.20
CA ASN A 107 -13.96 -8.97 7.82
C ASN A 107 -12.61 -8.45 7.28
N VAL A 108 -11.51 -8.75 7.96
CA VAL A 108 -10.20 -8.21 7.57
C VAL A 108 -9.82 -8.55 6.12
N ALA A 109 -10.11 -9.77 5.67
CA ALA A 109 -9.84 -10.18 4.30
C ALA A 109 -10.61 -9.33 3.28
N SER A 110 -11.86 -9.00 3.57
CA SER A 110 -12.69 -8.15 2.71
C SER A 110 -12.17 -6.72 2.65
N TYR A 111 -11.76 -6.16 3.77
CA TYR A 111 -11.15 -4.83 3.81
C TYR A 111 -9.83 -4.79 3.04
N ALA A 112 -9.00 -5.82 3.21
CA ALA A 112 -7.73 -5.92 2.48
C ALA A 112 -7.94 -5.99 0.97
N LYS A 113 -8.94 -6.70 0.50
CA LYS A 113 -9.29 -6.78 -0.93
C LYS A 113 -9.72 -5.43 -1.49
N ILE A 114 -10.48 -4.63 -0.73
CA ILE A 114 -10.86 -3.27 -1.14
C ILE A 114 -9.61 -2.40 -1.31
N VAL A 115 -8.70 -2.42 -0.34
CA VAL A 115 -7.44 -1.68 -0.40
C VAL A 115 -6.62 -2.10 -1.63
N LYS A 116 -6.50 -3.40 -1.87
CA LYS A 116 -5.78 -3.96 -3.01
C LYS A 116 -6.37 -3.51 -4.34
N GLU A 117 -7.69 -3.52 -4.47
CA GLU A 117 -8.37 -3.06 -5.69
C GLU A 117 -8.09 -1.60 -5.97
N GLN A 118 -8.17 -0.74 -4.96
CA GLN A 118 -7.84 0.69 -5.11
C GLN A 118 -6.38 0.90 -5.50
N PHE A 119 -5.48 0.13 -4.95
CA PHE A 119 -4.07 0.15 -5.32
C PHE A 119 -3.86 -0.22 -6.79
N TYR A 120 -4.51 -1.27 -7.28
CA TYR A 120 -4.44 -1.65 -8.69
C TYR A 120 -4.94 -0.53 -9.61
N LEU A 121 -6.04 0.12 -9.26
CA LEU A 121 -6.57 1.23 -10.05
C LEU A 121 -5.59 2.41 -10.09
N ARG A 122 -4.96 2.76 -8.96
CA ARG A 122 -3.93 3.79 -8.93
C ARG A 122 -2.72 3.43 -9.80
N THR A 123 -2.27 2.19 -9.71
CA THR A 123 -1.16 1.69 -10.52
C THR A 123 -1.50 1.73 -12.01
N LEU A 124 -2.72 1.38 -12.38
CA LEU A 124 -3.19 1.45 -13.76
C LEU A 124 -3.19 2.89 -14.28
N ILE A 125 -3.67 3.85 -13.49
CA ILE A 125 -3.68 5.27 -13.86
C ILE A 125 -2.25 5.78 -14.07
N GLN A 126 -1.34 5.47 -13.16
CA GLN A 126 0.06 5.88 -13.27
C GLN A 126 0.74 5.25 -14.49
N THR A 127 0.48 3.98 -14.74
CA THR A 127 1.00 3.26 -15.91
C THR A 127 0.46 3.84 -17.22
N ALA A 128 -0.82 4.17 -17.28
CA ALA A 128 -1.43 4.80 -18.44
C ALA A 128 -0.76 6.16 -18.75
N ARG A 129 -0.43 6.93 -17.71
CA ARG A 129 0.30 8.18 -17.86
C ARG A 129 1.70 7.96 -18.43
N GLU A 130 2.43 6.98 -17.92
CA GLU A 130 3.75 6.63 -18.45
C GLU A 130 3.67 6.22 -19.92
N ILE A 131 2.65 5.45 -20.30
CA ILE A 131 2.41 5.05 -21.70
C ILE A 131 2.14 6.28 -22.56
N MET A 132 1.34 7.22 -22.08
CA MET A 132 1.09 8.47 -22.80
C MET A 132 2.37 9.27 -22.99
N ASP A 133 3.19 9.40 -21.95
CA ASP A 133 4.44 10.12 -22.00
C ASP A 133 5.44 9.45 -22.97
N ASP A 134 5.56 8.13 -22.93
CA ASP A 134 6.40 7.36 -23.84
C ASP A 134 5.99 7.55 -25.30
N ALA A 135 4.71 7.48 -25.59
CA ALA A 135 4.17 7.67 -26.94
C ALA A 135 4.38 9.11 -27.44
N ALA A 136 4.25 10.10 -26.55
CA ALA A 136 4.40 11.51 -26.88
C ALA A 136 5.87 11.95 -27.02
N SER A 137 6.81 11.24 -26.38
CA SER A 137 8.24 11.59 -26.40
C SER A 137 8.88 11.48 -27.78
N GLY A 138 8.33 10.64 -28.66
CA GLY A 138 8.89 10.36 -29.96
C GLY A 138 10.19 9.54 -29.93
N GLU A 139 10.55 9.01 -28.79
CA GLU A 139 11.73 8.15 -28.63
C GLU A 139 11.38 6.68 -28.92
N GLY A 140 12.04 6.10 -29.89
CA GLY A 140 11.79 4.73 -30.33
C GLY A 140 10.70 4.60 -31.40
N ASP A 141 10.54 3.40 -31.91
CA ASP A 141 9.50 3.11 -32.89
C ASP A 141 8.18 2.71 -32.21
N ALA A 142 7.08 2.79 -32.96
CA ALA A 142 5.75 2.49 -32.44
C ALA A 142 5.65 1.07 -31.91
N SER A 143 6.30 0.11 -32.57
CA SER A 143 6.28 -1.29 -32.15
C SER A 143 6.92 -1.50 -30.78
N SER A 144 8.09 -0.89 -30.54
CA SER A 144 8.77 -0.96 -29.26
C SER A 144 7.96 -0.30 -28.15
N ILE A 145 7.33 0.83 -28.43
CA ILE A 145 6.46 1.53 -27.46
C ILE A 145 5.24 0.69 -27.10
N LEU A 146 4.60 0.05 -28.10
CA LEU A 146 3.48 -0.86 -27.88
C LEU A 146 3.88 -2.07 -27.04
N ASP A 147 5.02 -2.69 -27.35
CA ASP A 147 5.53 -3.84 -26.60
C ASP A 147 5.80 -3.46 -25.13
N ALA A 148 6.42 -2.30 -24.91
CA ALA A 148 6.66 -1.79 -23.56
C ALA A 148 5.35 -1.51 -22.79
N ALA A 149 4.36 -0.94 -23.46
CA ALA A 149 3.04 -0.68 -22.87
C ALA A 149 2.33 -1.97 -22.46
N GLU A 150 2.33 -2.97 -23.33
CA GLU A 150 1.76 -4.30 -23.04
C GLU A 150 2.44 -4.95 -21.84
N GLN A 151 3.77 -4.85 -21.77
CA GLN A 151 4.53 -5.42 -20.64
C GLN A 151 4.19 -4.72 -19.32
N LYS A 152 4.07 -3.39 -19.31
CA LYS A 152 3.69 -2.63 -18.11
C LYS A 152 2.31 -3.04 -17.58
N ILE A 153 1.33 -3.20 -18.47
CA ILE A 153 -0.02 -3.62 -18.10
C ILE A 153 -0.01 -5.07 -17.59
N TYR A 154 0.70 -5.95 -18.28
CA TYR A 154 0.86 -7.33 -17.85
C TYR A 154 1.46 -7.44 -16.44
N ASP A 155 2.48 -6.65 -16.14
CA ASP A 155 3.15 -6.64 -14.84
C ASP A 155 2.20 -6.23 -13.70
N ILE A 156 1.27 -5.30 -13.94
CA ILE A 156 0.23 -4.94 -12.96
C ILE A 156 -0.62 -6.16 -12.61
N ARG A 157 -1.09 -6.89 -13.62
CA ARG A 157 -1.94 -8.07 -13.43
C ARG A 157 -1.21 -9.19 -12.68
N GLN A 158 0.10 -9.31 -12.85
CA GLN A 158 0.92 -10.28 -12.13
C GLN A 158 1.31 -9.84 -10.71
N GLY A 159 0.94 -8.62 -10.31
CA GLY A 159 1.31 -8.05 -9.01
C GLY A 159 2.78 -7.71 -8.88
N LYS A 160 3.48 -7.52 -10.00
CA LYS A 160 4.89 -7.13 -10.00
C LYS A 160 5.05 -5.64 -9.73
N ASP A 161 6.12 -5.29 -9.01
CA ASP A 161 6.46 -3.90 -8.79
C ASP A 161 6.86 -3.22 -10.10
N THR A 162 6.15 -2.16 -10.47
CA THR A 162 6.37 -1.43 -11.72
C THR A 162 7.45 -0.34 -11.60
N GLY A 163 8.13 -0.22 -10.46
CA GLY A 163 9.06 0.88 -10.20
C GLY A 163 10.42 0.50 -9.63
N GLY A 164 10.74 -0.77 -9.50
CA GLY A 164 12.01 -1.20 -8.94
C GLY A 164 12.81 -2.11 -9.87
N PRO A 165 14.15 -2.22 -9.68
CA PRO A 165 14.92 -3.21 -10.41
C PRO A 165 14.36 -4.59 -10.08
N THR A 166 14.02 -5.36 -11.11
CA THR A 166 13.57 -6.75 -10.97
C THR A 166 14.62 -7.49 -10.16
N LYS A 167 14.25 -7.98 -8.99
CA LYS A 167 15.16 -8.81 -8.23
C LYS A 167 15.42 -10.07 -9.04
N VAL A 168 16.67 -10.26 -9.42
CA VAL A 168 17.15 -11.38 -10.25
C VAL A 168 16.83 -12.74 -9.64
N SER A 169 16.44 -12.79 -8.37
CA SER A 169 16.11 -14.02 -7.64
C SER A 169 14.80 -14.69 -8.09
N GLU A 170 13.95 -14.02 -8.85
CA GLU A 170 12.69 -14.61 -9.34
C GLU A 170 12.79 -15.22 -10.73
N VAL A 171 13.95 -15.11 -11.40
CA VAL A 171 14.11 -15.58 -12.78
C VAL A 171 14.61 -17.03 -12.85
N ILE A 172 14.95 -17.67 -11.74
CA ILE A 172 15.43 -19.04 -11.71
C ILE A 172 14.35 -19.94 -11.11
N VAL A 173 13.32 -20.20 -11.89
CA VAL A 173 12.49 -21.38 -11.69
C VAL A 173 12.73 -22.31 -12.87
N ASN A 174 13.47 -23.33 -12.62
CA ASN A 174 13.52 -24.48 -13.51
C ASN A 174 12.18 -25.20 -13.49
#